data_acad1f8f802882a81530b67b3d98a1bb
#
_entry.id   acad1f8f802882a81530b67b3d98a1bb
#
_cell.length_a   1.000
_cell.length_b   1.000
_cell.length_c   1.000
_cell.angle_alpha   90.00
_cell.angle_beta   90.00
_cell.angle_gamma   90.00
#
_symmetry.space_group_name_H-M   'P 1'
#
loop_
_entity.id
_entity.type
_entity.pdbx_description
1 polymer ?
#
loop_
_entity_poly.entity_id
_entity_poly.type
_entity_poly.pdbx_seq_one_letter_code
_entity_poly.pdbx_strand_id
1 'polypeptide(L)'
;MNRIKRRFIWVVVILGAVAALVFTMVLFSPHFSEVIQSKVNHAFVYIRGIVIPAGQIPTAEPTENFSSGVTSTPSQPIFAGSPTSMPKNLPAQTPEILPRSTLLTAPKFDPKQDYQDWNNCGPATLALALRMFGWEGDQNKISDVIKPVKQDKNVNIEELRDYVNQYTNPIRAVFRVGGDLETLKKYIAAGFPVIIEESFQLTESFWPADDWWAAHYLLLTGYDDNTSSFVSQDSFYGPNRVLNYSEVSDAWRSFNHVYMVLFPSEHLNTVKVLMGEDWSETANRQRTVKELKTELRSNPEHAFTWFNLGSNLVYLDQFLEASEALRMPGVIRSRSEC
;
A
#
# COMPACT_ATOMS: atom_id res chain seq x y z
N MET A 1 63.30 16.96 16.95
CA MET A 1 61.83 16.72 17.10
C MET A 1 61.59 15.97 18.41
N ASN A 2 60.87 16.60 19.34
CA ASN A 2 60.69 16.09 20.72
C ASN A 2 59.95 14.72 20.71
N ARG A 3 60.34 13.75 21.53
CA ARG A 3 59.74 12.41 21.62
C ARG A 3 58.19 12.48 21.75
N ILE A 4 57.66 13.51 22.38
CA ILE A 4 56.24 13.76 22.56
C ILE A 4 55.55 14.08 21.24
N LYS A 5 56.16 14.97 20.40
CA LYS A 5 55.60 15.30 19.06
C LYS A 5 55.59 14.09 18.12
N ARG A 6 56.61 13.22 18.22
CA ARG A 6 56.67 12.00 17.41
C ARG A 6 55.59 10.98 17.84
N ARG A 7 55.35 10.85 19.13
CA ARG A 7 54.23 9.98 19.64
C ARG A 7 52.86 10.53 19.21
N PHE A 8 52.66 11.83 19.30
CA PHE A 8 51.41 12.44 18.87
C PHE A 8 51.14 12.25 17.36
N ILE A 9 52.17 12.42 16.50
CA ILE A 9 52.02 12.14 15.07
C ILE A 9 51.67 10.70 14.81
N TRP A 10 52.29 9.72 15.50
CA TRP A 10 51.95 8.31 15.33
C TRP A 10 50.55 7.98 15.81
N VAL A 11 50.06 8.59 16.87
CA VAL A 11 48.67 8.44 17.32
C VAL A 11 47.67 8.96 16.27
N VAL A 12 47.94 10.11 15.70
CA VAL A 12 47.08 10.68 14.63
C VAL A 12 47.09 9.78 13.38
N VAL A 13 48.28 9.29 12.97
CA VAL A 13 48.39 8.35 11.83
C VAL A 13 47.65 7.04 12.06
N ILE A 14 47.78 6.48 13.25
CA ILE A 14 47.07 5.22 13.62
C ILE A 14 45.57 5.46 13.65
N LEU A 15 45.11 6.56 14.24
CA LEU A 15 43.67 6.92 14.25
C LEU A 15 43.15 7.14 12.84
N GLY A 16 43.93 7.79 11.97
CA GLY A 16 43.57 7.96 10.57
C GLY A 16 43.52 6.64 9.80
N ALA A 17 44.47 5.74 10.03
CA ALA A 17 44.49 4.41 9.43
C ALA A 17 43.32 3.54 9.91
N VAL A 18 42.99 3.58 11.21
CA VAL A 18 41.84 2.88 11.78
C VAL A 18 40.54 3.47 11.21
N ALA A 19 40.43 4.78 11.13
CA ALA A 19 39.24 5.43 10.51
C ALA A 19 39.09 5.05 9.03
N ALA A 20 40.21 5.00 8.27
CA ALA A 20 40.19 4.57 6.88
C ALA A 20 39.82 3.09 6.72
N LEU A 21 40.30 2.23 7.63
CA LEU A 21 39.97 0.81 7.63
C LEU A 21 38.52 0.56 8.01
N VAL A 22 37.98 1.28 8.98
CA VAL A 22 36.58 1.24 9.34
C VAL A 22 35.74 1.77 8.19
N PHE A 23 36.13 2.87 7.57
CA PHE A 23 35.45 3.43 6.42
C PHE A 23 35.42 2.48 5.21
N THR A 24 36.56 1.79 4.93
CA THR A 24 36.57 0.76 3.88
C THR A 24 35.76 -0.47 4.25
N MET A 25 35.83 -0.97 5.48
CA MET A 25 34.95 -2.05 5.93
C MET A 25 33.45 -1.68 5.80
N VAL A 26 33.16 -0.45 6.10
CA VAL A 26 31.84 0.16 5.98
C VAL A 26 31.37 0.21 4.52
N LEU A 27 32.24 0.68 3.61
CA LEU A 27 31.91 0.77 2.18
C LEU A 27 31.77 -0.60 1.51
N PHE A 28 32.48 -1.61 1.97
CA PHE A 28 32.44 -2.97 1.43
C PHE A 28 31.54 -3.95 2.20
N SER A 29 30.91 -3.50 3.29
CA SER A 29 29.89 -4.29 3.98
C SER A 29 28.53 -4.02 3.34
N PRO A 30 27.90 -5.00 2.68
CA PRO A 30 26.56 -4.84 2.08
C PRO A 30 25.56 -4.28 3.10
N HIS A 31 25.57 -4.81 4.31
CA HIS A 31 24.68 -4.40 5.39
C HIS A 31 24.82 -2.92 5.80
N PHE A 32 26.04 -2.39 5.79
CA PHE A 32 26.26 -0.99 6.17
C PHE A 32 25.94 -0.01 5.04
N SER A 33 26.21 -0.41 3.80
CA SER A 33 25.74 0.30 2.61
C SER A 33 24.22 0.46 2.63
N GLU A 34 23.51 -0.60 2.97
CA GLU A 34 22.05 -0.62 3.09
C GLU A 34 21.53 0.34 4.17
N VAL A 35 22.15 0.34 5.35
CA VAL A 35 21.76 1.24 6.45
C VAL A 35 22.00 2.71 6.10
N ILE A 36 23.14 3.03 5.45
CA ILE A 36 23.41 4.39 5.01
C ILE A 36 22.42 4.82 3.93
N GLN A 37 22.17 3.97 2.94
CA GLN A 37 21.24 4.23 1.86
C GLN A 37 19.82 4.48 2.39
N SER A 38 19.38 3.66 3.36
CA SER A 38 18.13 3.87 4.07
C SER A 38 18.07 5.25 4.73
N LYS A 39 19.09 5.63 5.49
CA LYS A 39 19.13 6.93 6.18
C LYS A 39 19.19 8.11 5.20
N VAL A 40 19.92 7.96 4.10
CA VAL A 40 19.98 8.98 3.02
C VAL A 40 18.62 9.10 2.33
N ASN A 41 17.97 7.99 2.02
CA ASN A 41 16.63 7.98 1.42
C ASN A 41 15.59 8.58 2.36
N HIS A 42 15.61 8.19 3.63
CA HIS A 42 14.72 8.78 4.63
C HIS A 42 14.93 10.30 4.73
N ALA A 43 16.18 10.76 4.77
CA ALA A 43 16.49 12.20 4.75
C ALA A 43 16.02 12.86 3.46
N PHE A 44 16.17 12.21 2.31
CA PHE A 44 15.72 12.73 1.02
C PHE A 44 14.19 12.85 0.96
N VAL A 45 13.47 11.80 1.38
CA VAL A 45 11.99 11.80 1.43
C VAL A 45 11.49 12.85 2.43
N TYR A 46 12.14 12.96 3.59
CA TYR A 46 11.83 13.98 4.59
C TYR A 46 12.03 15.41 4.04
N ILE A 47 13.17 15.67 3.38
CA ILE A 47 13.45 16.97 2.75
C ILE A 47 12.46 17.25 1.62
N ARG A 48 12.13 16.23 0.81
CA ARG A 48 11.12 16.35 -0.25
C ARG A 48 9.75 16.73 0.32
N GLY A 49 9.32 16.09 1.43
CA GLY A 49 8.06 16.42 2.10
C GLY A 49 8.01 17.85 2.66
N ILE A 50 9.19 18.45 2.97
CA ILE A 50 9.27 19.87 3.36
C ILE A 50 9.22 20.79 2.14
N VAL A 51 9.90 20.40 1.04
CA VAL A 51 10.06 21.25 -0.17
C VAL A 51 8.84 21.15 -1.08
N ILE A 52 8.22 19.98 -1.16
CA ILE A 52 7.00 19.74 -1.94
C ILE A 52 5.87 19.54 -0.92
N PRO A 53 5.13 20.62 -0.60
CA PRO A 53 4.02 20.48 0.35
C PRO A 53 3.01 19.46 -0.17
N ALA A 54 2.40 18.73 0.79
CA ALA A 54 1.30 17.82 0.49
C ALA A 54 0.26 18.51 -0.38
N GLY A 55 -0.19 17.82 -1.42
CA GLY A 55 -1.23 18.34 -2.30
C GLY A 55 -2.46 18.81 -1.51
N GLN A 56 -3.11 19.86 -1.99
CA GLN A 56 -4.36 20.28 -1.37
C GLN A 56 -5.38 19.17 -1.52
N ILE A 57 -6.13 18.89 -0.45
CA ILE A 57 -7.23 17.93 -0.51
C ILE A 57 -8.21 18.43 -1.57
N PRO A 58 -8.56 17.63 -2.59
CA PRO A 58 -9.58 18.00 -3.55
C PRO A 58 -10.89 18.30 -2.80
N THR A 59 -11.40 19.52 -2.95
CA THR A 59 -12.71 19.86 -2.41
C THR A 59 -13.74 19.29 -3.37
N ALA A 60 -14.60 18.38 -2.90
CA ALA A 60 -15.72 17.92 -3.69
C ALA A 60 -16.56 19.14 -4.13
N GLU A 61 -16.75 19.34 -5.43
CA GLU A 61 -17.64 20.38 -5.91
C GLU A 61 -19.05 20.11 -5.38
N PRO A 62 -19.78 21.16 -4.91
CA PRO A 62 -21.16 21.00 -4.51
C PRO A 62 -21.95 20.48 -5.70
N THR A 63 -22.57 19.33 -5.56
CA THR A 63 -23.44 18.75 -6.58
C THR A 63 -24.51 19.78 -6.91
N GLU A 64 -24.54 20.31 -8.14
CA GLU A 64 -25.64 21.13 -8.61
C GLU A 64 -26.95 20.37 -8.42
N ASN A 65 -27.86 20.99 -7.68
CA ASN A 65 -29.16 20.44 -7.35
C ASN A 65 -29.95 20.06 -8.62
N PHE A 66 -30.02 18.77 -8.93
CA PHE A 66 -31.14 18.28 -9.70
C PHE A 66 -32.38 18.35 -8.80
N SER A 67 -33.16 19.36 -9.02
CA SER A 67 -34.50 19.55 -8.44
C SER A 67 -35.39 18.40 -8.86
N SER A 68 -35.47 17.37 -8.07
CA SER A 68 -36.54 16.37 -8.07
C SER A 68 -36.92 16.17 -6.61
N GLY A 69 -38.09 16.70 -6.24
CA GLY A 69 -38.60 16.85 -4.90
C GLY A 69 -38.57 15.60 -4.02
N VAL A 70 -37.46 15.39 -3.38
CA VAL A 70 -37.36 14.60 -2.16
C VAL A 70 -36.55 15.44 -1.19
N THR A 71 -37.19 15.86 -0.11
CA THR A 71 -36.62 16.65 0.97
C THR A 71 -35.49 15.84 1.63
N SER A 72 -34.27 15.99 1.17
CA SER A 72 -33.10 15.50 1.86
C SER A 72 -32.60 16.59 2.80
N THR A 73 -32.69 16.34 4.09
CA THR A 73 -32.05 17.13 5.14
C THR A 73 -30.55 17.23 4.82
N PRO A 74 -29.95 18.41 4.79
CA PRO A 74 -28.52 18.54 4.50
C PRO A 74 -27.72 17.87 5.61
N SER A 75 -27.01 16.81 5.26
CA SER A 75 -26.01 16.21 6.14
C SER A 75 -24.84 17.18 6.28
N GLN A 76 -24.75 17.86 7.40
CA GLN A 76 -23.56 18.61 7.75
C GLN A 76 -22.35 17.66 7.84
N PRO A 77 -21.16 18.08 7.43
CA PRO A 77 -19.95 17.31 7.69
C PRO A 77 -19.68 17.31 9.19
N ILE A 78 -19.98 16.19 9.85
CA ILE A 78 -19.66 15.98 11.27
C ILE A 78 -18.24 15.43 11.36
N PHE A 79 -17.26 16.33 11.48
CA PHE A 79 -15.94 15.96 11.95
C PHE A 79 -15.42 16.99 12.94
N ALA A 80 -15.78 16.81 14.19
CA ALA A 80 -15.07 17.38 15.33
C ALA A 80 -15.15 16.36 16.48
N GLY A 81 -14.04 15.68 16.71
CA GLY A 81 -13.61 15.10 17.97
C GLY A 81 -14.61 14.23 18.74
N SER A 82 -14.68 12.95 18.38
CA SER A 82 -15.03 11.78 19.21
C SER A 82 -15.03 10.57 18.29
N PRO A 83 -14.82 9.33 18.74
CA PRO A 83 -15.06 8.18 17.88
C PRO A 83 -16.50 8.25 17.44
N THR A 84 -16.71 8.76 16.23
CA THR A 84 -18.03 8.98 15.68
C THR A 84 -18.64 7.60 15.49
N SER A 85 -19.65 7.30 16.29
CA SER A 85 -20.50 6.15 16.07
C SER A 85 -21.06 6.27 14.65
N MET A 86 -20.59 5.45 13.74
CA MET A 86 -21.24 5.25 12.45
C MET A 86 -22.71 4.91 12.71
N PRO A 87 -23.65 5.39 11.89
CA PRO A 87 -25.06 5.19 12.14
C PRO A 87 -25.36 3.71 12.35
N LYS A 88 -25.98 3.41 13.47
CA LYS A 88 -26.34 2.06 13.96
C LYS A 88 -27.24 1.26 13.02
N ASN A 89 -27.76 1.88 11.97
CA ASN A 89 -28.66 1.31 10.98
C ASN A 89 -28.25 1.76 9.59
N LEU A 90 -27.14 1.23 9.03
CA LEU A 90 -27.03 1.21 7.58
C LEU A 90 -28.08 0.21 7.06
N PRO A 91 -28.91 0.60 6.10
CA PRO A 91 -29.76 -0.38 5.42
C PRO A 91 -28.88 -1.46 4.79
N ALA A 92 -29.28 -2.71 4.91
CA ALA A 92 -28.61 -3.88 4.33
C ALA A 92 -28.73 -3.93 2.79
N GLN A 93 -28.64 -2.77 2.14
CA GLN A 93 -28.65 -2.63 0.69
C GLN A 93 -27.38 -1.86 0.31
N THR A 94 -26.58 -2.46 -0.55
CA THR A 94 -25.53 -1.76 -1.30
C THR A 94 -26.20 -0.56 -1.97
N PRO A 95 -25.69 0.67 -1.83
CA PRO A 95 -26.23 1.80 -2.57
C PRO A 95 -26.20 1.43 -4.06
N GLU A 96 -27.35 1.47 -4.72
CA GLU A 96 -27.51 1.12 -6.13
C GLU A 96 -26.70 2.06 -7.03
N ILE A 97 -26.36 3.24 -6.51
CA ILE A 97 -25.50 4.24 -7.16
C ILE A 97 -24.51 4.78 -6.13
N LEU A 98 -23.23 4.60 -6.40
CA LEU A 98 -22.17 5.21 -5.60
C LEU A 98 -22.19 6.74 -5.77
N PRO A 99 -21.86 7.51 -4.72
CA PRO A 99 -21.62 8.94 -4.86
C PRO A 99 -20.48 9.18 -5.85
N ARG A 100 -20.53 10.29 -6.60
CA ARG A 100 -19.49 10.63 -7.58
C ARG A 100 -18.12 10.90 -6.95
N SER A 101 -18.11 11.28 -5.70
CA SER A 101 -16.88 11.48 -4.96
C SER A 101 -17.09 11.20 -3.48
N THR A 102 -16.04 10.71 -2.82
CA THR A 102 -15.99 10.49 -1.38
C THR A 102 -14.57 10.76 -0.90
N LEU A 103 -14.45 11.44 0.24
CA LEU A 103 -13.17 11.65 0.90
C LEU A 103 -13.30 11.33 2.39
N LEU A 104 -12.52 10.35 2.85
CA LEU A 104 -12.43 9.98 4.26
C LEU A 104 -11.44 10.91 4.97
N THR A 105 -11.70 11.19 6.24
CA THR A 105 -10.77 11.95 7.06
C THR A 105 -9.56 11.10 7.41
N ALA A 106 -8.43 11.36 6.75
CA ALA A 106 -7.17 10.74 7.11
C ALA A 106 -6.58 11.36 8.39
N PRO A 107 -5.79 10.61 9.18
CA PRO A 107 -5.08 11.17 10.31
C PRO A 107 -4.06 12.21 9.84
N LYS A 108 -3.76 13.18 10.72
CA LYS A 108 -2.70 14.14 10.43
C LYS A 108 -1.39 13.40 10.17
N PHE A 109 -0.80 13.63 9.02
CA PHE A 109 0.49 13.07 8.63
C PHE A 109 1.61 13.76 9.43
N ASP A 110 2.42 12.96 10.14
CA ASP A 110 3.63 13.41 10.81
C ASP A 110 4.86 12.94 10.03
N PRO A 111 5.61 13.84 9.36
CA PRO A 111 6.76 13.46 8.57
C PRO A 111 7.85 12.68 9.32
N LYS A 112 7.88 12.76 10.64
CA LYS A 112 8.90 12.07 11.44
C LYS A 112 8.65 10.58 11.63
N GLN A 113 7.38 10.16 11.53
CA GLN A 113 6.99 8.78 11.79
C GLN A 113 6.23 8.14 10.63
N ASP A 114 5.68 8.93 9.70
CA ASP A 114 4.77 8.44 8.66
C ASP A 114 5.44 8.22 7.32
N TYR A 115 6.57 8.88 7.06
CA TYR A 115 7.43 8.42 5.99
C TYR A 115 8.02 7.07 6.35
N GLN A 116 7.94 6.14 5.41
CA GLN A 116 8.42 4.78 5.63
C GLN A 116 9.93 4.74 5.88
N ASP A 117 10.33 3.92 6.83
CA ASP A 117 11.71 3.47 6.94
C ASP A 117 12.03 2.50 5.79
N TRP A 118 13.28 2.11 5.69
CA TRP A 118 13.74 1.21 4.64
C TRP A 118 12.94 -0.11 4.60
N ASN A 119 12.42 -0.46 3.40
CA ASN A 119 11.58 -1.64 3.16
C ASN A 119 10.37 -1.75 4.09
N ASN A 120 9.82 -0.63 4.52
CA ASN A 120 8.79 -0.59 5.56
C ASN A 120 7.44 -0.02 5.07
N CYS A 121 7.21 -0.03 3.74
CA CYS A 121 5.99 0.52 3.15
C CYS A 121 4.71 -0.12 3.71
N GLY A 122 4.68 -1.44 3.86
CA GLY A 122 3.54 -2.16 4.43
C GLY A 122 3.22 -1.73 5.86
N PRO A 123 4.15 -1.84 6.81
CA PRO A 123 3.97 -1.35 8.18
C PRO A 123 3.60 0.14 8.28
N ALA A 124 4.24 1.00 7.48
CA ALA A 124 3.95 2.44 7.49
C ALA A 124 2.54 2.75 6.98
N THR A 125 2.13 2.14 5.87
CA THR A 125 0.78 2.28 5.31
C THR A 125 -0.28 1.71 6.26
N LEU A 126 0.00 0.56 6.89
CA LEU A 126 -0.90 -0.01 7.88
C LEU A 126 -1.05 0.88 9.12
N ALA A 127 0.04 1.48 9.60
CA ALA A 127 -0.01 2.43 10.73
C ALA A 127 -0.90 3.64 10.42
N LEU A 128 -0.80 4.20 9.21
CA LEU A 128 -1.68 5.28 8.73
C LEU A 128 -3.15 4.83 8.74
N ALA A 129 -3.44 3.63 8.22
CA ALA A 129 -4.80 3.10 8.17
C ALA A 129 -5.39 2.85 9.57
N LEU A 130 -4.62 2.25 10.47
CA LEU A 130 -5.05 1.96 11.84
C LEU A 130 -5.35 3.23 12.64
N ARG A 131 -4.59 4.30 12.42
CA ARG A 131 -4.83 5.59 13.09
C ARG A 131 -6.13 6.27 12.66
N MET A 132 -6.69 5.93 11.51
CA MET A 132 -8.05 6.35 11.14
C MET A 132 -9.11 5.85 12.13
N PHE A 133 -8.79 4.79 12.87
CA PHE A 133 -9.66 4.18 13.89
C PHE A 133 -9.17 4.46 15.33
N GLY A 134 -8.28 5.43 15.51
CA GLY A 134 -7.79 5.82 16.83
C GLY A 134 -6.71 4.91 17.43
N TRP A 135 -6.08 4.04 16.62
CA TRP A 135 -4.95 3.25 17.10
C TRP A 135 -3.72 4.15 17.32
N GLU A 136 -3.08 3.97 18.48
CA GLU A 136 -1.89 4.74 18.85
C GLU A 136 -0.62 3.92 18.62
N GLY A 137 0.05 4.18 17.52
CA GLY A 137 1.31 3.53 17.17
C GLY A 137 1.86 4.03 15.85
N ASP A 138 3.03 3.51 15.50
CA ASP A 138 3.75 3.82 14.29
C ASP A 138 4.17 2.54 13.54
N GLN A 139 4.89 2.71 12.43
CA GLN A 139 5.37 1.63 11.60
C GLN A 139 6.31 0.66 12.36
N ASN A 140 7.06 1.15 13.37
CA ASN A 140 8.00 0.30 14.10
C ASN A 140 7.26 -0.71 14.99
N LYS A 141 6.17 -0.28 15.63
CA LYS A 141 5.34 -1.16 16.45
C LYS A 141 4.76 -2.32 15.63
N ILE A 142 4.52 -2.12 14.35
CA ILE A 142 4.06 -3.16 13.43
C ILE A 142 5.25 -4.00 12.95
N SER A 143 6.29 -3.36 12.43
CA SER A 143 7.43 -4.06 11.84
C SER A 143 8.22 -4.89 12.85
N ASP A 144 8.28 -4.51 14.12
CA ASP A 144 8.92 -5.30 15.16
C ASP A 144 8.25 -6.68 15.37
N VAL A 145 6.98 -6.81 14.97
CA VAL A 145 6.21 -8.06 15.06
C VAL A 145 6.30 -8.87 13.78
N ILE A 146 5.97 -8.23 12.63
CA ILE A 146 5.81 -8.95 11.36
C ILE A 146 7.09 -9.00 10.53
N LYS A 147 8.10 -8.23 10.89
CA LYS A 147 9.36 -8.11 10.18
C LYS A 147 10.56 -8.16 11.16
N PRO A 148 10.75 -9.29 11.86
CA PRO A 148 11.81 -9.42 12.87
C PRO A 148 13.22 -9.28 12.25
N VAL A 149 13.36 -9.57 10.95
CA VAL A 149 14.57 -9.31 10.18
C VAL A 149 14.38 -8.01 9.40
N LYS A 150 15.05 -6.94 9.82
CA LYS A 150 14.88 -5.60 9.21
C LYS A 150 15.23 -5.54 7.71
N GLN A 151 16.09 -6.43 7.26
CA GLN A 151 16.51 -6.55 5.85
C GLN A 151 15.47 -7.22 4.98
N ASP A 152 14.43 -7.82 5.56
CA ASP A 152 13.36 -8.42 4.80
C ASP A 152 12.69 -7.35 3.93
N LYS A 153 12.65 -7.60 2.62
CA LYS A 153 12.06 -6.70 1.64
C LYS A 153 10.58 -6.93 1.46
N ASN A 154 10.10 -8.11 1.85
CA ASN A 154 8.77 -8.57 1.55
C ASN A 154 7.92 -8.65 2.82
N VAL A 155 6.95 -7.78 2.91
CA VAL A 155 5.84 -7.92 3.86
C VAL A 155 4.60 -8.23 3.03
N ASN A 156 4.04 -9.41 3.21
CA ASN A 156 2.87 -9.85 2.47
C ASN A 156 1.59 -9.25 3.07
N ILE A 157 0.55 -9.17 2.25
CA ILE A 157 -0.75 -8.64 2.67
C ILE A 157 -1.37 -9.49 3.80
N GLU A 158 -1.08 -10.80 3.82
CA GLU A 158 -1.49 -11.74 4.86
C GLU A 158 -0.90 -11.34 6.22
N GLU A 159 0.38 -10.99 6.27
CA GLU A 159 1.06 -10.56 7.49
C GLU A 159 0.46 -9.27 8.05
N LEU A 160 0.13 -8.32 7.17
CA LEU A 160 -0.56 -7.09 7.54
C LEU A 160 -1.94 -7.37 8.12
N ARG A 161 -2.75 -8.21 7.44
CA ARG A 161 -4.07 -8.65 7.92
C ARG A 161 -3.97 -9.35 9.27
N ASP A 162 -3.02 -10.26 9.43
CA ASP A 162 -2.88 -11.07 10.64
C ASP A 162 -2.44 -10.20 11.82
N TYR A 163 -1.55 -9.23 11.59
CA TYR A 163 -1.23 -8.23 12.59
C TYR A 163 -2.47 -7.49 13.09
N VAL A 164 -3.31 -6.99 12.17
CA VAL A 164 -4.55 -6.29 12.56
C VAL A 164 -5.44 -7.20 13.40
N ASN A 165 -5.70 -8.40 12.91
CA ASN A 165 -6.65 -9.31 13.55
C ASN A 165 -6.17 -9.85 14.91
N GLN A 166 -4.85 -9.89 15.16
CA GLN A 166 -4.27 -10.38 16.40
C GLN A 166 -3.98 -9.28 17.42
N TYR A 167 -3.57 -8.08 16.97
CA TYR A 167 -2.98 -7.09 17.86
C TYR A 167 -3.73 -5.77 17.97
N THR A 168 -4.78 -5.53 17.15
CA THR A 168 -5.45 -4.23 17.11
C THR A 168 -6.96 -4.27 17.38
N ASN A 169 -7.41 -5.24 18.19
CA ASN A 169 -8.82 -5.30 18.59
C ASN A 169 -9.31 -3.95 19.17
N PRO A 170 -10.47 -3.41 18.76
CA PRO A 170 -11.53 -4.07 17.99
C PRO A 170 -11.44 -3.90 16.46
N ILE A 171 -10.33 -3.43 15.92
CA ILE A 171 -10.15 -3.27 14.47
C ILE A 171 -9.96 -4.66 13.83
N ARG A 172 -10.52 -4.84 12.65
CA ARG A 172 -10.40 -6.04 11.82
C ARG A 172 -9.92 -5.68 10.43
N ALA A 173 -9.28 -6.63 9.77
CA ALA A 173 -8.91 -6.54 8.37
C ALA A 173 -9.30 -7.80 7.62
N VAL A 174 -9.68 -7.62 6.37
CA VAL A 174 -9.90 -8.69 5.39
C VAL A 174 -9.31 -8.25 4.07
N PHE A 175 -8.61 -9.15 3.38
CA PHE A 175 -8.12 -8.88 2.03
C PHE A 175 -8.74 -9.84 1.01
N ARG A 176 -8.80 -9.41 -0.25
CA ARG A 176 -9.24 -10.20 -1.40
C ARG A 176 -8.45 -9.81 -2.63
N VAL A 177 -8.54 -10.61 -3.68
CA VAL A 177 -7.88 -10.37 -4.96
C VAL A 177 -8.91 -10.15 -6.07
N GLY A 178 -8.44 -9.74 -7.24
CA GLY A 178 -9.32 -9.52 -8.39
C GLY A 178 -10.32 -8.39 -8.14
N GLY A 179 -9.90 -7.34 -7.42
CA GLY A 179 -10.68 -6.12 -7.30
C GLY A 179 -10.70 -5.32 -8.59
N ASP A 180 -11.64 -4.39 -8.68
CA ASP A 180 -11.71 -3.37 -9.71
C ASP A 180 -11.90 -1.99 -9.09
N LEU A 181 -11.90 -0.94 -9.89
CA LEU A 181 -12.07 0.44 -9.40
C LEU A 181 -13.38 0.63 -8.63
N GLU A 182 -14.46 -0.02 -9.08
CA GLU A 182 -15.78 0.04 -8.41
C GLU A 182 -15.72 -0.65 -7.04
N THR A 183 -14.96 -1.73 -6.92
CA THR A 183 -14.72 -2.41 -5.65
C THR A 183 -14.05 -1.46 -4.64
N LEU A 184 -13.00 -0.72 -5.05
CA LEU A 184 -12.33 0.24 -4.18
C LEU A 184 -13.26 1.39 -3.77
N LYS A 185 -13.96 1.98 -4.74
CA LYS A 185 -14.91 3.06 -4.50
C LYS A 185 -16.03 2.64 -3.56
N LYS A 186 -16.55 1.43 -3.71
CA LYS A 186 -17.62 0.88 -2.88
C LYS A 186 -17.23 0.88 -1.38
N TYR A 187 -16.04 0.44 -1.03
CA TYR A 187 -15.59 0.45 0.36
C TYR A 187 -15.33 1.86 0.87
N ILE A 188 -14.70 2.71 0.06
CA ILE A 188 -14.44 4.11 0.42
C ILE A 188 -15.77 4.85 0.63
N ALA A 189 -16.76 4.67 -0.24
CA ALA A 189 -18.09 5.25 -0.10
C ALA A 189 -18.83 4.78 1.15
N ALA A 190 -18.55 3.54 1.58
CA ALA A 190 -19.10 2.99 2.83
C ALA A 190 -18.33 3.44 4.10
N GLY A 191 -17.30 4.27 3.96
CA GLY A 191 -16.52 4.80 5.08
C GLY A 191 -15.31 3.96 5.47
N PHE A 192 -14.95 2.96 4.68
CA PHE A 192 -13.81 2.09 4.97
C PHE A 192 -12.60 2.43 4.09
N PRO A 193 -11.43 2.74 4.68
CA PRO A 193 -10.20 2.91 3.93
C PRO A 193 -9.75 1.57 3.33
N VAL A 194 -9.08 1.64 2.18
CA VAL A 194 -8.62 0.45 1.47
C VAL A 194 -7.12 0.55 1.25
N ILE A 195 -6.40 -0.50 1.65
CA ILE A 195 -4.99 -0.67 1.29
C ILE A 195 -4.92 -1.52 0.02
N ILE A 196 -4.12 -1.06 -0.93
CA ILE A 196 -3.75 -1.82 -2.13
C ILE A 196 -2.25 -2.02 -2.19
N GLU A 197 -1.80 -3.06 -2.91
CA GLU A 197 -0.40 -3.26 -3.24
C GLU A 197 -0.23 -3.03 -4.73
N GLU A 198 0.70 -2.14 -5.08
CA GLU A 198 1.00 -1.77 -6.46
C GLU A 198 2.48 -1.97 -6.77
N SER A 199 2.82 -2.05 -8.06
CA SER A 199 4.20 -1.93 -8.50
C SER A 199 4.42 -0.60 -9.21
N PHE A 200 5.63 -0.12 -9.12
CA PHE A 200 6.09 0.96 -9.96
C PHE A 200 7.47 0.63 -10.54
N GLN A 201 7.69 1.12 -11.74
CA GLN A 201 8.97 0.98 -12.38
C GLN A 201 9.89 2.11 -11.91
N LEU A 202 11.06 1.75 -11.42
CA LEU A 202 12.09 2.70 -11.04
C LEU A 202 12.79 3.23 -12.29
N THR A 203 13.13 4.50 -12.31
CA THR A 203 13.96 5.11 -13.39
C THR A 203 15.40 4.63 -13.35
N GLU A 204 15.87 4.23 -12.17
CA GLU A 204 17.19 3.65 -11.93
C GLU A 204 17.05 2.48 -10.97
N SER A 205 17.87 1.44 -11.14
CA SER A 205 17.89 0.31 -10.21
C SER A 205 18.23 0.80 -8.80
N PHE A 206 17.40 0.44 -7.83
CA PHE A 206 17.61 0.82 -6.43
C PHE A 206 18.75 0.02 -5.79
N TRP A 207 19.01 -1.18 -6.28
CA TRP A 207 20.03 -2.10 -5.83
C TRP A 207 20.90 -2.55 -7.02
N PRO A 208 22.19 -2.75 -6.83
CA PRO A 208 23.02 -3.38 -7.85
C PRO A 208 22.44 -4.74 -8.24
N ALA A 209 22.18 -4.95 -9.53
CA ALA A 209 21.59 -6.15 -10.11
C ALA A 209 20.15 -6.47 -9.66
N ASP A 210 19.40 -5.47 -9.23
CA ASP A 210 17.98 -5.59 -8.91
C ASP A 210 17.12 -5.23 -10.12
N ASP A 211 15.90 -5.76 -10.15
CA ASP A 211 14.92 -5.38 -11.13
C ASP A 211 14.47 -3.92 -10.92
N TRP A 212 14.05 -3.30 -12.01
CA TRP A 212 13.57 -1.91 -12.02
C TRP A 212 12.16 -1.77 -11.42
N TRP A 213 11.68 -2.81 -10.75
CA TRP A 213 10.36 -2.89 -10.18
C TRP A 213 10.42 -2.88 -8.65
N ALA A 214 9.55 -2.10 -8.04
CA ALA A 214 9.37 -2.08 -6.60
C ALA A 214 7.89 -2.30 -6.26
N ALA A 215 7.65 -3.13 -5.24
CA ALA A 215 6.34 -3.25 -4.61
C ALA A 215 6.10 -2.08 -3.65
N HIS A 216 4.87 -1.57 -3.60
CA HIS A 216 4.50 -0.50 -2.70
C HIS A 216 3.05 -0.63 -2.23
N TYR A 217 2.81 -0.31 -0.96
CA TYR A 217 1.47 -0.26 -0.40
C TYR A 217 0.94 1.17 -0.37
N LEU A 218 -0.30 1.34 -0.80
CA LEU A 218 -1.02 2.61 -0.75
C LEU A 218 -2.26 2.50 0.11
N LEU A 219 -2.55 3.54 0.89
CA LEU A 219 -3.81 3.70 1.60
C LEU A 219 -4.73 4.63 0.81
N LEU A 220 -5.77 4.09 0.20
CA LEU A 220 -6.78 4.87 -0.49
C LEU A 220 -7.81 5.40 0.50
N THR A 221 -8.00 6.71 0.51
CA THR A 221 -8.90 7.42 1.43
C THR A 221 -9.97 8.23 0.73
N GLY A 222 -9.94 8.31 -0.58
CA GLY A 222 -10.94 9.04 -1.34
C GLY A 222 -10.92 8.71 -2.83
N TYR A 223 -11.96 9.14 -3.52
CA TYR A 223 -12.06 9.09 -4.97
C TYR A 223 -12.92 10.23 -5.50
N ASP A 224 -12.72 10.59 -6.76
CA ASP A 224 -13.53 11.56 -7.48
C ASP A 224 -13.68 11.13 -8.96
N ASP A 225 -14.91 10.78 -9.36
CA ASP A 225 -15.23 10.38 -10.72
C ASP A 225 -15.19 11.55 -11.71
N ASN A 226 -15.33 12.80 -11.25
CA ASN A 226 -15.22 13.96 -12.13
C ASN A 226 -13.79 14.15 -12.65
N THR A 227 -12.80 13.79 -11.83
CA THR A 227 -11.38 13.85 -12.18
C THR A 227 -10.79 12.48 -12.49
N SER A 228 -11.58 11.40 -12.37
CA SER A 228 -11.15 10.01 -12.55
C SER A 228 -9.91 9.69 -11.71
N SER A 229 -9.96 10.03 -10.41
CA SER A 229 -8.80 9.92 -9.53
C SER A 229 -9.16 9.36 -8.15
N PHE A 230 -8.14 8.72 -7.53
CA PHE A 230 -8.12 8.39 -6.11
C PHE A 230 -7.30 9.40 -5.31
N VAL A 231 -7.61 9.51 -4.03
CA VAL A 231 -6.77 10.19 -3.02
C VAL A 231 -6.13 9.14 -2.14
N SER A 232 -4.80 9.15 -2.07
CA SER A 232 -4.03 8.20 -1.27
C SER A 232 -3.21 8.89 -0.19
N GLN A 233 -3.00 8.17 0.90
CA GLN A 233 -1.98 8.46 1.89
C GLN A 233 -0.80 7.56 1.59
N ASP A 234 0.31 8.14 1.18
CA ASP A 234 1.46 7.42 0.67
C ASP A 234 2.65 7.61 1.62
N SER A 235 3.14 6.51 2.14
CA SER A 235 4.26 6.54 3.10
C SER A 235 5.60 6.90 2.47
N PHE A 236 5.71 6.89 1.13
CA PHE A 236 6.93 7.27 0.41
C PHE A 236 6.85 8.68 -0.16
N TYR A 237 5.73 9.03 -0.80
CA TYR A 237 5.55 10.33 -1.45
C TYR A 237 4.85 11.38 -0.58
N GLY A 238 4.19 10.98 0.49
CA GLY A 238 3.47 11.86 1.41
C GLY A 238 1.94 11.78 1.30
N PRO A 239 1.24 12.59 2.10
CA PRO A 239 -0.21 12.52 2.21
C PRO A 239 -0.93 13.17 1.03
N ASN A 240 -2.22 12.81 0.88
CA ASN A 240 -3.17 13.40 -0.08
C ASN A 240 -2.70 13.39 -1.54
N ARG A 241 -2.02 12.32 -1.92
CA ARG A 241 -1.56 12.13 -3.28
C ARG A 241 -2.77 11.79 -4.17
N VAL A 242 -2.94 12.55 -5.25
CA VAL A 242 -3.97 12.30 -6.26
C VAL A 242 -3.39 11.41 -7.35
N LEU A 243 -4.06 10.30 -7.64
CA LEU A 243 -3.63 9.27 -8.58
C LEU A 243 -4.75 9.00 -9.58
N ASN A 244 -4.43 9.00 -10.88
CA ASN A 244 -5.41 8.67 -11.91
C ASN A 244 -5.87 7.20 -11.82
N TYR A 245 -7.13 6.93 -12.15
CA TYR A 245 -7.68 5.58 -12.15
C TYR A 245 -6.90 4.61 -13.04
N SER A 246 -6.44 5.07 -14.21
CA SER A 246 -5.63 4.25 -15.11
C SER A 246 -4.28 3.89 -14.51
N GLU A 247 -3.58 4.85 -13.90
CA GLU A 247 -2.29 4.62 -13.24
C GLU A 247 -2.42 3.59 -12.12
N VAL A 248 -3.45 3.77 -11.26
CA VAL A 248 -3.73 2.81 -10.19
C VAL A 248 -4.06 1.44 -10.74
N SER A 249 -4.94 1.34 -11.74
CA SER A 249 -5.32 0.07 -12.33
C SER A 249 -4.14 -0.69 -12.93
N ASP A 250 -3.25 0.00 -13.65
CA ASP A 250 -2.10 -0.60 -14.30
C ASP A 250 -1.05 -1.07 -13.30
N ALA A 251 -0.72 -0.25 -12.31
CA ALA A 251 0.25 -0.59 -11.27
C ALA A 251 -0.26 -1.69 -10.31
N TRP A 252 -1.54 -1.66 -9.97
CA TRP A 252 -2.18 -2.61 -9.08
C TRP A 252 -2.34 -4.01 -9.67
N ARG A 253 -2.44 -4.11 -10.99
CA ARG A 253 -2.53 -5.39 -11.73
C ARG A 253 -1.39 -6.36 -11.41
N SER A 254 -0.18 -5.86 -11.21
CA SER A 254 0.99 -6.69 -10.92
C SER A 254 0.85 -7.50 -9.63
N PHE A 255 0.01 -7.07 -8.70
CA PHE A 255 -0.31 -7.74 -7.44
C PHE A 255 -1.74 -8.31 -7.42
N ASN A 256 -2.19 -8.87 -8.56
CA ASN A 256 -3.47 -9.57 -8.66
C ASN A 256 -4.67 -8.72 -8.21
N HIS A 257 -4.57 -7.40 -8.35
CA HIS A 257 -5.57 -6.46 -7.85
C HIS A 257 -5.98 -6.75 -6.39
N VAL A 258 -4.97 -7.00 -5.55
CA VAL A 258 -5.17 -7.27 -4.12
C VAL A 258 -5.60 -6.01 -3.39
N TYR A 259 -6.60 -6.14 -2.53
CA TYR A 259 -7.07 -5.06 -1.67
C TYR A 259 -7.35 -5.56 -0.27
N MET A 260 -7.09 -4.73 0.72
CA MET A 260 -7.38 -5.00 2.12
C MET A 260 -8.26 -3.89 2.69
N VAL A 261 -9.36 -4.27 3.30
CA VAL A 261 -10.32 -3.36 3.95
C VAL A 261 -10.14 -3.47 5.46
N LEU A 262 -9.98 -2.31 6.12
CA LEU A 262 -9.94 -2.22 7.57
C LEU A 262 -11.28 -1.66 8.10
N PHE A 263 -11.75 -2.21 9.19
CA PHE A 263 -13.03 -1.80 9.79
C PHE A 263 -13.11 -2.17 11.28
N PRO A 264 -13.85 -1.42 12.10
CA PRO A 264 -14.22 -1.84 13.45
C PRO A 264 -15.07 -3.10 13.43
N SER A 265 -14.88 -3.99 14.40
CA SER A 265 -15.56 -5.30 14.45
C SER A 265 -17.10 -5.21 14.45
N GLU A 266 -17.67 -4.09 14.91
CA GLU A 266 -19.12 -3.81 14.86
C GLU A 266 -19.65 -3.69 13.42
N HIS A 267 -18.79 -3.41 12.44
CA HIS A 267 -19.13 -3.30 11.01
C HIS A 267 -18.91 -4.60 10.23
N LEU A 268 -18.60 -5.71 10.91
CA LEU A 268 -18.35 -7.00 10.26
C LEU A 268 -19.48 -7.41 9.29
N ASN A 269 -20.72 -7.26 9.70
CA ASN A 269 -21.88 -7.63 8.86
C ASN A 269 -22.01 -6.70 7.64
N THR A 270 -21.73 -5.41 7.81
CA THR A 270 -21.72 -4.46 6.70
C THR A 270 -20.67 -4.85 5.65
N VAL A 271 -19.45 -5.14 6.09
CA VAL A 271 -18.37 -5.54 5.19
C VAL A 271 -18.67 -6.87 4.52
N LYS A 272 -19.26 -7.84 5.23
CA LYS A 272 -19.72 -9.10 4.62
C LYS A 272 -20.73 -8.87 3.50
N VAL A 273 -21.72 -8.01 3.72
CA VAL A 273 -22.73 -7.66 2.71
C VAL A 273 -22.08 -6.98 1.50
N LEU A 274 -21.21 -6.01 1.74
CA LEU A 274 -20.48 -5.31 0.68
C LEU A 274 -19.59 -6.27 -0.13
N MET A 275 -18.98 -7.26 0.53
CA MET A 275 -18.09 -8.23 -0.12
C MET A 275 -18.88 -9.30 -0.89
N GLY A 276 -20.09 -9.62 -0.44
CA GLY A 276 -20.95 -10.62 -1.07
C GLY A 276 -20.30 -12.00 -1.12
N GLU A 277 -20.33 -12.64 -2.29
CA GLU A 277 -19.75 -13.98 -2.50
C GLU A 277 -18.24 -14.00 -2.25
N ASP A 278 -17.55 -12.86 -2.50
CA ASP A 278 -16.13 -12.73 -2.25
C ASP A 278 -15.75 -12.76 -0.76
N TRP A 279 -16.75 -12.79 0.15
CA TRP A 279 -16.48 -13.06 1.56
C TRP A 279 -15.81 -14.42 1.76
N SER A 280 -16.20 -15.42 0.97
CA SER A 280 -15.45 -16.67 0.86
C SER A 280 -14.20 -16.46 0.02
N GLU A 281 -13.01 -16.63 0.61
CA GLU A 281 -11.76 -16.48 -0.13
C GLU A 281 -11.66 -17.46 -1.29
N THR A 282 -12.15 -18.69 -1.11
CA THR A 282 -12.20 -19.68 -2.20
C THR A 282 -13.10 -19.23 -3.34
N ALA A 283 -14.29 -18.68 -3.05
CA ALA A 283 -15.19 -18.16 -4.09
C ALA A 283 -14.58 -16.96 -4.81
N ASN A 284 -13.94 -16.03 -4.05
CA ASN A 284 -13.20 -14.90 -4.62
C ASN A 284 -12.11 -15.36 -5.60
N ARG A 285 -11.27 -16.33 -5.19
CA ARG A 285 -10.21 -16.86 -6.05
C ARG A 285 -10.76 -17.56 -7.30
N GLN A 286 -11.86 -18.33 -7.16
CA GLN A 286 -12.54 -18.98 -8.29
C GLN A 286 -13.11 -17.97 -9.28
N ARG A 287 -13.75 -16.90 -8.81
CA ARG A 287 -14.23 -15.79 -9.64
C ARG A 287 -13.04 -15.16 -10.38
N THR A 288 -11.98 -14.81 -9.64
CA THR A 288 -10.78 -14.18 -10.20
C THR A 288 -10.12 -15.05 -11.27
N VAL A 289 -9.99 -16.37 -11.06
CA VAL A 289 -9.51 -17.31 -12.08
C VAL A 289 -10.33 -17.24 -13.36
N LYS A 290 -11.67 -17.20 -13.24
CA LYS A 290 -12.56 -17.10 -14.40
C LYS A 290 -12.37 -15.79 -15.18
N GLU A 291 -12.21 -14.69 -14.47
CA GLU A 291 -11.98 -13.36 -15.06
C GLU A 291 -10.62 -13.29 -15.76
N LEU A 292 -9.53 -13.76 -15.12
CA LEU A 292 -8.21 -13.81 -15.69
C LEU A 292 -8.15 -14.72 -16.93
N LYS A 293 -8.81 -15.89 -16.90
CA LYS A 293 -8.94 -16.76 -18.09
C LYS A 293 -9.70 -16.06 -19.22
N THR A 294 -10.64 -15.18 -18.91
CA THR A 294 -11.37 -14.39 -19.91
C THR A 294 -10.48 -13.29 -20.50
N GLU A 295 -9.75 -12.57 -19.65
CA GLU A 295 -8.79 -11.55 -20.07
C GLU A 295 -7.71 -12.13 -21.00
N LEU A 296 -7.16 -13.30 -20.67
CA LEU A 296 -6.14 -13.98 -21.47
C LEU A 296 -6.62 -14.42 -22.85
N ARG A 297 -7.94 -14.53 -23.08
CA ARG A 297 -8.47 -14.80 -24.42
C ARG A 297 -8.32 -13.60 -25.37
N SER A 298 -8.39 -12.39 -24.81
CA SER A 298 -8.23 -11.14 -25.55
C SER A 298 -6.79 -10.62 -25.54
N ASN A 299 -6.03 -10.92 -24.50
CA ASN A 299 -4.64 -10.49 -24.35
C ASN A 299 -3.75 -11.63 -23.82
N PRO A 300 -3.42 -12.63 -24.68
CA PRO A 300 -2.66 -13.81 -24.27
C PRO A 300 -1.18 -13.53 -23.94
N GLU A 301 -0.68 -12.34 -24.29
CA GLU A 301 0.73 -11.96 -24.07
C GLU A 301 0.92 -11.13 -22.79
N HIS A 302 -0.13 -10.93 -21.99
CA HIS A 302 -0.01 -10.15 -20.77
C HIS A 302 0.59 -10.99 -19.63
N ALA A 303 1.88 -10.78 -19.33
CA ALA A 303 2.64 -11.60 -18.39
C ALA A 303 2.07 -11.58 -16.96
N PHE A 304 1.64 -10.41 -16.45
CA PHE A 304 1.05 -10.33 -15.11
C PHE A 304 -0.28 -11.09 -15.00
N THR A 305 -1.10 -11.10 -16.05
CA THR A 305 -2.36 -11.86 -16.04
C THR A 305 -2.10 -13.37 -15.92
N TRP A 306 -1.07 -13.89 -16.59
CA TRP A 306 -0.63 -15.27 -16.43
C TRP A 306 -0.08 -15.57 -15.03
N PHE A 307 0.74 -14.67 -14.49
CA PHE A 307 1.28 -14.79 -13.14
C PHE A 307 0.15 -14.81 -12.10
N ASN A 308 -0.79 -13.87 -12.20
CA ASN A 308 -1.96 -13.77 -11.33
C ASN A 308 -2.85 -15.02 -11.42
N LEU A 309 -3.06 -15.54 -12.65
CA LEU A 309 -3.78 -16.80 -12.85
C LEU A 309 -3.10 -17.95 -12.11
N GLY A 310 -1.79 -18.10 -12.29
CA GLY A 310 -1.01 -19.14 -11.61
C GLY A 310 -1.08 -19.04 -10.10
N SER A 311 -0.94 -17.84 -9.54
CA SER A 311 -1.03 -17.60 -8.10
C SER A 311 -2.40 -17.98 -7.51
N ASN A 312 -3.50 -17.64 -8.20
CA ASN A 312 -4.84 -18.04 -7.77
C ASN A 312 -5.06 -19.56 -7.88
N LEU A 313 -4.51 -20.19 -8.90
CA LEU A 313 -4.60 -21.64 -9.08
C LEU A 313 -3.80 -22.40 -8.00
N VAL A 314 -2.63 -21.89 -7.58
CA VAL A 314 -1.88 -22.43 -6.44
C VAL A 314 -2.74 -22.39 -5.18
N TYR A 315 -3.38 -21.27 -4.90
CA TYR A 315 -4.27 -21.15 -3.74
C TYR A 315 -5.43 -22.16 -3.76
N LEU A 316 -5.93 -22.48 -4.95
CA LEU A 316 -7.02 -23.44 -5.17
C LEU A 316 -6.54 -24.90 -5.28
N ASP A 317 -5.28 -25.19 -4.96
CA ASP A 317 -4.65 -26.53 -5.08
C ASP A 317 -4.65 -27.11 -6.51
N GLN A 318 -4.82 -26.25 -7.53
CA GLN A 318 -4.82 -26.64 -8.95
C GLN A 318 -3.39 -26.57 -9.53
N PHE A 319 -2.47 -27.35 -8.96
CA PHE A 319 -1.02 -27.21 -9.18
C PHE A 319 -0.58 -27.48 -10.63
N LEU A 320 -1.24 -28.36 -11.38
CA LEU A 320 -0.89 -28.62 -12.78
C LEU A 320 -1.17 -27.38 -13.65
N GLU A 321 -2.38 -26.85 -13.58
CA GLU A 321 -2.75 -25.62 -14.31
C GLU A 321 -1.91 -24.43 -13.84
N ALA A 322 -1.64 -24.32 -12.53
CA ALA A 322 -0.78 -23.29 -11.96
C ALA A 322 0.63 -23.31 -12.56
N SER A 323 1.23 -24.51 -12.65
CA SER A 323 2.55 -24.69 -13.25
C SER A 323 2.59 -24.24 -14.72
N GLU A 324 1.55 -24.54 -15.50
CA GLU A 324 1.44 -24.07 -16.88
C GLU A 324 1.32 -22.56 -16.95
N ALA A 325 0.45 -21.97 -16.14
CA ALA A 325 0.24 -20.52 -16.12
C ALA A 325 1.52 -19.76 -15.70
N LEU A 326 2.20 -20.20 -14.63
CA LEU A 326 3.40 -19.54 -14.11
C LEU A 326 4.61 -19.64 -15.06
N ARG A 327 4.62 -20.59 -15.97
CA ARG A 327 5.67 -20.69 -16.99
C ARG A 327 5.51 -19.69 -18.14
N MET A 328 4.29 -19.24 -18.41
CA MET A 328 3.98 -18.36 -19.54
C MET A 328 4.69 -17.00 -19.50
N PRO A 329 4.85 -16.29 -18.36
CA PRO A 329 5.59 -15.04 -18.31
C PRO A 329 7.02 -15.14 -18.85
N GLY A 330 7.73 -16.22 -18.55
CA GLY A 330 9.07 -16.46 -19.07
C GLY A 330 9.10 -16.71 -20.60
N VAL A 331 8.08 -17.38 -21.13
CA VAL A 331 7.93 -17.60 -22.58
C VAL A 331 7.65 -16.29 -23.32
N ILE A 332 6.80 -15.43 -22.74
CA ILE A 332 6.47 -14.12 -23.31
C ILE A 332 7.71 -13.23 -23.36
N ARG A 333 8.47 -13.16 -22.25
CA ARG A 333 9.71 -12.39 -22.18
C ARG A 333 10.72 -12.82 -23.25
N SER A 334 10.94 -14.12 -23.39
CA SER A 334 11.89 -14.64 -24.39
C SER A 334 11.49 -14.34 -25.84
N ARG A 335 10.20 -14.16 -26.13
CA ARG A 335 9.70 -13.74 -27.46
C ARG A 335 9.89 -12.26 -27.74
N SER A 336 9.83 -11.41 -26.71
CA SER A 336 10.02 -9.97 -26.87
C SER A 336 11.48 -9.55 -27.01
N GLU A 337 12.42 -10.43 -26.66
CA GLU A 337 13.87 -10.19 -26.78
C GLU A 337 14.45 -10.70 -28.12
N CYS A 338 13.66 -11.35 -28.99
CA CYS A 338 13.99 -11.76 -30.35
C CYS A 338 13.42 -10.80 -31.39
#